data_42845359d6cac21906bebca8314a1ad5
#
_entry.id   42845359d6cac21906bebca8314a1ad5
#
_cell.length_a   1.000
_cell.length_b   1.000
_cell.length_c   1.000
_cell.angle_alpha   90.00
_cell.angle_beta   90.00
_cell.angle_gamma   90.00
#
_symmetry.space_group_name_H-M   'P 1'
#
loop_
_entity.id
_entity.type
_entity.pdbx_description
1 polymer ?
#
loop_
_entity_poly.entity_id
_entity_poly.type
_entity_poly.pdbx_seq_one_letter_code
_entity_poly.pdbx_strand_id
1 'polypeptide(L)'
;MRRIVLIATNLLLVLLMLVACQKKEAPAVTLKKVVVTLDWTPNTNHTGLYVAKELGYFEEQGLDVEIVQPGQNTTDQVVASGNSQFGISYQENVVLARAQGIPLVSLAAVIQHNTSGFASLKSAGINSPAQFEGKRYGSWDSPSELAILKTVMEDSGADFSKLQIVSGVYDFFTTIGKDADIEWIYDAWTGVEARNKGMELNYIPLKDLNPVFDYYTPVIICNETLLGSDPEMVRSFMAAVSKGYEYCIAEPVKSADILLKHVPELDVELVRNSQGYLAAEYKSDAAKWGYQKNEVWRRFIDWAFDNRIIETSVISDKAFTNDYLPE
;
A
#
# COMPACT_ATOMS: atom_id res chain seq x y z
N MET A 1 70.79 38.16 -8.90
CA MET A 1 69.55 38.29 -9.66
C MET A 1 69.01 36.96 -10.24
N ARG A 2 69.80 36.12 -10.94
CA ARG A 2 69.26 34.83 -11.53
C ARG A 2 68.64 33.83 -10.51
N ARG A 3 69.21 33.74 -9.27
CA ARG A 3 68.67 32.79 -8.27
C ARG A 3 67.37 33.26 -7.62
N ILE A 4 67.08 34.55 -7.54
CA ILE A 4 65.86 35.12 -6.96
C ILE A 4 64.71 34.95 -7.96
N VAL A 5 64.96 35.07 -9.29
CA VAL A 5 63.98 34.87 -10.34
C VAL A 5 63.51 33.39 -10.41
N LEU A 6 64.46 32.44 -10.25
CA LEU A 6 64.13 31.01 -10.24
C LEU A 6 63.23 30.59 -9.04
N ILE A 7 63.47 31.18 -7.85
CA ILE A 7 62.69 30.89 -6.64
C ILE A 7 61.28 31.49 -6.81
N ALA A 8 61.14 32.70 -7.37
CA ALA A 8 59.86 33.35 -7.61
C ALA A 8 59.02 32.58 -8.66
N THR A 9 59.66 32.04 -9.72
CA THR A 9 58.96 31.23 -10.75
C THR A 9 58.47 29.89 -10.21
N ASN A 10 59.27 29.20 -9.37
CA ASN A 10 58.83 27.96 -8.74
C ASN A 10 57.71 28.19 -7.71
N LEU A 11 57.74 29.27 -6.94
CA LEU A 11 56.67 29.60 -5.99
C LEU A 11 55.35 29.92 -6.72
N LEU A 12 55.42 30.59 -7.87
CA LEU A 12 54.25 30.89 -8.69
C LEU A 12 53.66 29.65 -9.34
N LEU A 13 54.46 28.67 -9.76
CA LEU A 13 54.03 27.37 -10.29
C LEU A 13 53.35 26.51 -9.22
N VAL A 14 53.85 26.51 -7.99
CA VAL A 14 53.25 25.78 -6.86
C VAL A 14 51.92 26.43 -6.46
N LEU A 15 51.80 27.75 -6.48
CA LEU A 15 50.54 28.44 -6.22
C LEU A 15 49.50 28.19 -7.29
N LEU A 16 49.89 28.09 -8.58
CA LEU A 16 49.02 27.75 -9.69
C LEU A 16 48.54 26.27 -9.63
N MET A 17 49.35 25.35 -9.15
CA MET A 17 48.94 23.94 -8.94
C MET A 17 47.97 23.76 -7.76
N LEU A 18 48.04 24.61 -6.72
CA LEU A 18 47.14 24.59 -5.58
C LEU A 18 45.74 25.12 -5.95
N VAL A 19 45.65 26.05 -6.90
CA VAL A 19 44.34 26.57 -7.39
C VAL A 19 43.65 25.60 -8.36
N ALA A 20 44.43 24.73 -9.04
CA ALA A 20 43.86 23.74 -9.98
C ALA A 20 43.22 22.52 -9.29
N CYS A 21 43.43 22.32 -7.98
CA CYS A 21 42.84 21.22 -7.19
C CYS A 21 41.60 21.61 -6.38
N GLN A 22 41.00 22.77 -6.58
CA GLN A 22 39.67 23.00 -6.09
C GLN A 22 38.71 22.13 -6.93
N LYS A 23 38.41 20.92 -6.41
CA LYS A 23 37.22 20.18 -6.85
C LYS A 23 36.06 21.16 -6.81
N LYS A 24 35.55 21.57 -7.97
CA LYS A 24 34.22 22.16 -8.03
C LYS A 24 33.30 21.15 -7.33
N GLU A 25 32.88 21.45 -6.13
CA GLU A 25 31.73 20.74 -5.54
C GLU A 25 30.60 20.88 -6.56
N ALA A 26 30.11 19.75 -7.04
CA ALA A 26 28.90 19.74 -7.84
C ALA A 26 27.82 20.49 -7.06
N PRO A 27 27.04 21.39 -7.69
CA PRO A 27 25.97 22.07 -6.99
C PRO A 27 25.13 21.01 -6.26
N ALA A 28 24.92 21.24 -4.96
CA ALA A 28 24.09 20.33 -4.15
C ALA A 28 22.73 20.21 -4.87
N VAL A 29 22.41 18.99 -5.29
CA VAL A 29 21.10 18.72 -5.92
C VAL A 29 20.07 18.98 -4.83
N THR A 30 19.24 20.00 -5.00
CA THR A 30 18.14 20.26 -4.07
C THR A 30 17.06 19.23 -4.34
N LEU A 31 16.92 18.28 -3.44
CA LEU A 31 15.87 17.26 -3.53
C LEU A 31 14.49 17.90 -3.32
N LYS A 32 13.52 17.44 -4.09
CA LYS A 32 12.14 17.87 -3.98
C LYS A 32 11.44 17.11 -2.86
N LYS A 33 10.89 17.85 -1.89
CA LYS A 33 10.16 17.24 -0.77
C LYS A 33 8.84 16.64 -1.22
N VAL A 34 8.59 15.42 -0.79
CA VAL A 34 7.38 14.63 -1.08
C VAL A 34 6.93 13.93 0.17
N VAL A 35 5.63 13.98 0.46
CA VAL A 35 5.01 13.23 1.57
C VAL A 35 4.18 12.10 0.99
N VAL A 36 4.36 10.88 1.54
CA VAL A 36 3.48 9.74 1.33
C VAL A 36 2.86 9.32 2.66
N THR A 37 1.53 9.32 2.72
CA THR A 37 0.78 8.91 3.91
C THR A 37 0.36 7.45 3.78
N LEU A 38 0.67 6.64 4.78
CA LEU A 38 0.27 5.24 4.87
C LEU A 38 -1.23 5.13 5.18
N ASP A 39 -1.82 3.97 4.92
CA ASP A 39 -3.22 3.66 5.24
C ASP A 39 -3.42 3.31 6.72
N TRP A 40 -2.37 2.78 7.36
CA TRP A 40 -2.38 2.31 8.74
C TRP A 40 -0.98 2.39 9.36
N THR A 41 -0.77 1.72 10.49
CA THR A 41 0.58 1.53 11.06
C THR A 41 1.47 0.81 10.06
N PRO A 42 2.79 1.10 10.03
CA PRO A 42 3.71 0.44 9.13
C PRO A 42 3.62 -1.09 9.22
N ASN A 43 3.55 -1.72 8.06
CA ASN A 43 3.52 -3.17 7.92
C ASN A 43 4.14 -3.57 6.58
N THR A 44 4.11 -4.84 6.25
CA THR A 44 4.79 -5.35 5.05
C THR A 44 4.18 -4.88 3.74
N ASN A 45 2.93 -4.41 3.71
CA ASN A 45 2.40 -3.74 2.50
C ASN A 45 3.22 -2.50 2.12
N HIS A 46 3.91 -1.88 3.07
CA HIS A 46 4.67 -0.64 2.88
C HIS A 46 6.16 -0.87 2.64
N THR A 47 6.64 -2.12 2.69
CA THR A 47 8.09 -2.42 2.65
C THR A 47 8.77 -1.82 1.43
N GLY A 48 8.12 -1.80 0.25
CA GLY A 48 8.70 -1.22 -0.96
C GLY A 48 9.03 0.28 -0.84
N LEU A 49 8.23 1.04 -0.08
CA LEU A 49 8.50 2.46 0.23
C LEU A 49 9.76 2.61 1.11
N TYR A 50 9.87 1.79 2.15
CA TYR A 50 11.04 1.81 3.06
C TYR A 50 12.30 1.33 2.36
N VAL A 51 12.21 0.33 1.49
CA VAL A 51 13.32 -0.13 0.64
C VAL A 51 13.76 0.98 -0.32
N ALA A 52 12.82 1.65 -1.00
CA ALA A 52 13.14 2.75 -1.89
C ALA A 52 13.85 3.91 -1.16
N LYS A 53 13.45 4.18 0.08
CA LYS A 53 14.08 5.18 0.93
C LYS A 53 15.47 4.73 1.38
N GLU A 54 15.61 3.54 1.94
CA GLU A 54 16.87 3.03 2.51
C GLU A 54 17.95 2.86 1.46
N LEU A 55 17.59 2.41 0.25
CA LEU A 55 18.54 2.18 -0.84
C LEU A 55 18.79 3.41 -1.72
N GLY A 56 18.23 4.58 -1.35
CA GLY A 56 18.47 5.84 -2.03
C GLY A 56 17.73 5.97 -3.38
N TYR A 57 16.73 5.14 -3.66
CA TYR A 57 16.04 5.18 -4.95
C TYR A 57 15.23 6.47 -5.14
N PHE A 58 14.72 7.07 -4.06
CA PHE A 58 14.07 8.38 -4.11
C PHE A 58 15.07 9.49 -4.42
N GLU A 59 16.23 9.49 -3.76
CA GLU A 59 17.28 10.47 -3.99
C GLU A 59 17.85 10.39 -5.42
N GLU A 60 17.98 9.17 -5.97
CA GLU A 60 18.35 8.95 -7.39
C GLU A 60 17.37 9.63 -8.35
N GLN A 61 16.10 9.77 -7.94
CA GLN A 61 15.04 10.43 -8.69
C GLN A 61 14.88 11.92 -8.32
N GLY A 62 15.77 12.47 -7.49
CA GLY A 62 15.72 13.87 -7.06
C GLY A 62 14.64 14.17 -6.01
N LEU A 63 14.16 13.17 -5.28
CA LEU A 63 13.11 13.29 -4.28
C LEU A 63 13.65 13.07 -2.86
N ASP A 64 13.16 13.88 -1.91
CA ASP A 64 13.29 13.69 -0.46
C ASP A 64 11.92 13.25 0.06
N VAL A 65 11.73 11.94 0.28
CA VAL A 65 10.42 11.36 0.60
C VAL A 65 10.29 11.14 2.11
N GLU A 66 9.26 11.75 2.67
CA GLU A 66 8.80 11.51 4.04
C GLU A 66 7.65 10.50 4.02
N ILE A 67 7.78 9.40 4.78
CA ILE A 67 6.76 8.37 4.96
C ILE A 67 6.10 8.63 6.31
N VAL A 68 4.80 8.92 6.31
CA VAL A 68 4.06 9.28 7.52
C VAL A 68 2.87 8.34 7.73
N GLN A 69 2.54 8.08 9.00
CA GLN A 69 1.32 7.36 9.37
C GLN A 69 0.10 8.28 9.27
N PRO A 70 -1.11 7.73 9.04
CA PRO A 70 -2.33 8.54 9.08
C PRO A 70 -2.51 9.15 10.48
N GLY A 71 -2.98 10.40 10.49
CA GLY A 71 -3.30 11.13 11.71
C GLY A 71 -4.80 11.05 12.04
N GLN A 72 -5.38 12.22 12.37
CA GLN A 72 -6.84 12.31 12.62
C GLN A 72 -7.66 12.25 11.32
N ASN A 73 -7.08 12.67 10.20
CA ASN A 73 -7.68 12.57 8.88
C ASN A 73 -7.25 11.28 8.20
N THR A 74 -8.13 10.71 7.39
CA THR A 74 -7.79 9.54 6.58
C THR A 74 -6.77 9.89 5.50
N THR A 75 -6.07 8.90 5.00
CA THR A 75 -5.10 9.06 3.89
C THR A 75 -5.77 9.65 2.66
N ASP A 76 -6.97 9.21 2.33
CA ASP A 76 -7.74 9.74 1.20
C ASP A 76 -8.02 11.24 1.35
N GLN A 77 -8.36 11.70 2.56
CA GLN A 77 -8.60 13.12 2.84
C GLN A 77 -7.34 13.98 2.71
N VAL A 78 -6.20 13.51 3.23
CA VAL A 78 -4.96 14.29 3.15
C VAL A 78 -4.38 14.34 1.73
N VAL A 79 -4.56 13.27 0.94
CA VAL A 79 -4.17 13.25 -0.47
C VAL A 79 -5.13 14.09 -1.31
N ALA A 80 -6.43 13.97 -1.10
CA ALA A 80 -7.43 14.78 -1.80
C ALA A 80 -7.25 16.28 -1.58
N SER A 81 -6.85 16.69 -0.36
CA SER A 81 -6.57 18.09 -0.02
C SER A 81 -5.18 18.59 -0.48
N GLY A 82 -4.31 17.70 -0.99
CA GLY A 82 -2.94 18.03 -1.39
C GLY A 82 -1.93 18.19 -0.26
N ASN A 83 -2.32 17.84 0.99
CA ASN A 83 -1.41 17.85 2.15
C ASN A 83 -0.39 16.70 2.09
N SER A 84 -0.71 15.61 1.40
CA SER A 84 0.20 14.57 0.94
C SER A 84 0.16 14.48 -0.58
N GLN A 85 1.30 14.29 -1.22
CA GLN A 85 1.37 14.09 -2.68
C GLN A 85 0.89 12.71 -3.06
N PHE A 86 1.23 11.70 -2.22
CA PHE A 86 0.86 10.32 -2.42
C PHE A 86 0.28 9.71 -1.14
N GLY A 87 -0.41 8.60 -1.29
CA GLY A 87 -0.92 7.83 -0.16
C GLY A 87 -1.09 6.36 -0.49
N ILE A 88 -1.23 5.56 0.56
CA ILE A 88 -1.68 4.18 0.46
C ILE A 88 -3.18 4.17 0.78
N SER A 89 -3.96 3.53 -0.07
CA SER A 89 -5.41 3.41 0.07
C SER A 89 -5.90 2.09 -0.54
N TYR A 90 -7.18 1.98 -0.81
CA TYR A 90 -7.83 0.77 -1.28
C TYR A 90 -8.66 1.09 -2.52
N GLN A 91 -8.84 0.11 -3.42
CA GLN A 91 -9.63 0.30 -4.64
C GLN A 91 -11.06 0.78 -4.31
N GLU A 92 -11.69 0.19 -3.31
CA GLU A 92 -13.05 0.56 -2.86
C GLU A 92 -13.13 2.02 -2.42
N ASN A 93 -12.14 2.52 -1.70
CA ASN A 93 -12.10 3.92 -1.25
C ASN A 93 -11.93 4.88 -2.44
N VAL A 94 -11.08 4.53 -3.41
CA VAL A 94 -10.93 5.34 -4.63
C VAL A 94 -12.26 5.40 -5.38
N VAL A 95 -12.98 4.29 -5.50
CA VAL A 95 -14.31 4.25 -6.14
C VAL A 95 -15.31 5.11 -5.39
N LEU A 96 -15.38 5.01 -4.06
CA LEU A 96 -16.25 5.84 -3.21
C LEU A 96 -15.93 7.32 -3.35
N ALA A 97 -14.66 7.69 -3.30
CA ALA A 97 -14.19 9.06 -3.46
C ALA A 97 -14.59 9.63 -4.84
N ARG A 98 -14.34 8.86 -5.91
CA ARG A 98 -14.70 9.25 -7.27
C ARG A 98 -16.20 9.42 -7.46
N ALA A 99 -17.02 8.56 -6.88
CA ALA A 99 -18.48 8.68 -6.92
C ALA A 99 -18.99 9.97 -6.25
N GLN A 100 -18.24 10.48 -5.28
CA GLN A 100 -18.49 11.76 -4.60
C GLN A 100 -17.83 12.97 -5.30
N GLY A 101 -17.19 12.77 -6.45
CA GLY A 101 -16.49 13.83 -7.18
C GLY A 101 -15.12 14.20 -6.61
N ILE A 102 -14.59 13.43 -5.67
CA ILE A 102 -13.24 13.63 -5.11
C ILE A 102 -12.21 13.04 -6.08
N PRO A 103 -11.22 13.85 -6.55
CA PRO A 103 -10.36 13.48 -7.68
C PRO A 103 -9.16 12.61 -7.26
N LEU A 104 -9.40 11.47 -6.60
CA LEU A 104 -8.35 10.48 -6.29
C LEU A 104 -8.12 9.55 -7.48
N VAL A 105 -6.86 9.21 -7.74
CA VAL A 105 -6.45 8.28 -8.80
C VAL A 105 -5.46 7.26 -8.23
N SER A 106 -5.68 5.98 -8.53
CA SER A 106 -4.72 4.92 -8.24
C SER A 106 -3.62 4.89 -9.30
N LEU A 107 -2.36 4.85 -8.84
CA LEU A 107 -1.15 4.80 -9.66
C LEU A 107 -0.58 3.38 -9.79
N ALA A 108 -0.83 2.53 -8.79
CA ALA A 108 -0.34 1.15 -8.77
C ALA A 108 -1.14 0.29 -7.79
N ALA A 109 -1.34 -0.97 -8.13
CA ALA A 109 -1.70 -2.01 -7.19
C ALA A 109 -0.47 -2.45 -6.41
N VAL A 110 -0.50 -2.38 -5.08
CA VAL A 110 0.61 -2.87 -4.25
C VAL A 110 0.65 -4.39 -4.29
N ILE A 111 -0.51 -5.03 -4.25
CA ILE A 111 -0.71 -6.48 -4.34
C ILE A 111 -1.69 -6.76 -5.49
N GLN A 112 -1.44 -7.83 -6.25
CA GLN A 112 -2.21 -8.12 -7.47
C GLN A 112 -3.55 -8.80 -7.21
N HIS A 113 -3.67 -9.58 -6.13
CA HIS A 113 -4.90 -10.27 -5.74
C HIS A 113 -5.25 -9.97 -4.30
N ASN A 114 -6.54 -9.90 -4.02
CA ASN A 114 -7.02 -9.63 -2.67
C ASN A 114 -6.62 -10.77 -1.71
N THR A 115 -5.78 -10.45 -0.71
CA THR A 115 -5.33 -11.38 0.32
C THR A 115 -6.16 -11.28 1.60
N SER A 116 -7.29 -10.58 1.57
CA SER A 116 -8.19 -10.48 2.71
C SER A 116 -9.35 -11.49 2.64
N GLY A 117 -9.95 -11.75 3.78
CA GLY A 117 -11.06 -12.69 3.89
C GLY A 117 -11.62 -12.80 5.30
N PHE A 118 -12.62 -13.65 5.46
CA PHE A 118 -13.22 -13.90 6.76
C PHE A 118 -12.47 -14.98 7.52
N ALA A 119 -12.25 -14.76 8.81
CA ALA A 119 -11.61 -15.71 9.69
C ALA A 119 -12.49 -16.04 10.90
N SER A 120 -12.41 -17.27 11.34
CA SER A 120 -12.98 -17.77 12.59
C SER A 120 -12.00 -18.73 13.26
N LEU A 121 -12.16 -18.96 14.56
CA LEU A 121 -11.39 -20.04 15.22
C LEU A 121 -11.70 -21.39 14.57
N LYS A 122 -10.68 -22.22 14.40
CA LYS A 122 -10.82 -23.58 13.84
C LYS A 122 -11.88 -24.39 14.56
N SER A 123 -11.93 -24.27 15.90
CA SER A 123 -12.88 -24.95 16.77
C SER A 123 -14.34 -24.52 16.56
N ALA A 124 -14.59 -23.35 15.96
CA ALA A 124 -15.95 -22.89 15.68
C ALA A 124 -16.58 -23.59 14.46
N GLY A 125 -15.76 -24.24 13.62
CA GLY A 125 -16.23 -25.03 12.48
C GLY A 125 -16.92 -24.21 11.38
N ILE A 126 -16.66 -22.87 11.31
CA ILE A 126 -17.26 -21.97 10.33
C ILE A 126 -16.34 -21.92 9.11
N ASN A 127 -16.77 -22.54 8.00
CA ASN A 127 -15.95 -22.72 6.79
C ASN A 127 -16.56 -22.09 5.53
N SER A 128 -17.74 -21.50 5.63
CA SER A 128 -18.41 -20.84 4.51
C SER A 128 -19.35 -19.75 5.00
N PRO A 129 -19.68 -18.73 4.16
CA PRO A 129 -20.63 -17.69 4.51
C PRO A 129 -22.04 -18.21 4.79
N ALA A 130 -22.42 -19.37 4.27
CA ALA A 130 -23.70 -20.04 4.58
C ALA A 130 -23.87 -20.34 6.08
N GLN A 131 -22.75 -20.44 6.84
CA GLN A 131 -22.76 -20.73 8.27
C GLN A 131 -22.72 -19.47 9.16
N PHE A 132 -22.79 -18.28 8.56
CA PHE A 132 -22.73 -17.02 9.29
C PHE A 132 -24.05 -16.65 9.98
N GLU A 133 -25.19 -17.24 9.56
CA GLU A 133 -26.48 -17.03 10.22
C GLU A 133 -26.39 -17.30 11.74
N GLY A 134 -26.88 -16.33 12.51
CA GLY A 134 -26.91 -16.41 13.98
C GLY A 134 -25.54 -16.21 14.66
N LYS A 135 -24.48 -15.97 13.90
CA LYS A 135 -23.13 -15.71 14.43
C LYS A 135 -22.91 -14.21 14.68
N ARG A 136 -21.90 -13.90 15.49
CA ARG A 136 -21.45 -12.55 15.77
C ARG A 136 -20.31 -12.21 14.81
N TYR A 137 -20.49 -11.14 14.04
CA TYR A 137 -19.48 -10.61 13.13
C TYR A 137 -18.88 -9.33 13.71
N GLY A 138 -17.57 -9.32 13.96
CA GLY A 138 -16.83 -8.14 14.37
C GLY A 138 -16.58 -7.22 13.19
N SER A 139 -17.17 -6.02 13.24
CA SER A 139 -17.18 -5.02 12.17
C SER A 139 -16.44 -3.74 12.60
N TRP A 140 -15.73 -3.13 11.64
CA TRP A 140 -15.22 -1.76 11.78
C TRP A 140 -16.17 -0.69 11.20
N ASP A 141 -17.41 -1.10 10.91
CA ASP A 141 -18.54 -0.24 10.50
C ASP A 141 -18.38 0.46 9.14
N SER A 142 -17.59 -0.11 8.21
CA SER A 142 -17.50 0.40 6.85
C SER A 142 -18.74 0.01 6.02
N PRO A 143 -19.36 0.94 5.27
CA PRO A 143 -20.47 0.61 4.39
C PRO A 143 -20.12 -0.43 3.31
N SER A 144 -18.91 -0.40 2.76
CA SER A 144 -18.44 -1.38 1.78
C SER A 144 -18.24 -2.76 2.40
N GLU A 145 -17.72 -2.84 3.63
CA GLU A 145 -17.57 -4.07 4.40
C GLU A 145 -18.91 -4.80 4.56
N LEU A 146 -19.92 -4.09 5.05
CA LEU A 146 -21.25 -4.69 5.29
C LEU A 146 -21.95 -5.11 4.00
N ALA A 147 -21.75 -4.37 2.91
CA ALA A 147 -22.32 -4.72 1.61
C ALA A 147 -21.64 -5.96 1.00
N ILE A 148 -20.31 -6.07 1.12
CA ILE A 148 -19.56 -7.25 0.70
C ILE A 148 -20.02 -8.46 1.52
N LEU A 149 -20.08 -8.33 2.83
CA LEU A 149 -20.52 -9.38 3.75
C LEU A 149 -21.96 -9.86 3.41
N LYS A 150 -22.86 -8.93 3.17
CA LYS A 150 -24.22 -9.23 2.72
C LYS A 150 -24.21 -10.04 1.40
N THR A 151 -23.46 -9.56 0.41
CA THR A 151 -23.38 -10.22 -0.90
C THR A 151 -22.87 -11.66 -0.77
N VAL A 152 -21.78 -11.90 -0.05
CA VAL A 152 -21.21 -13.27 0.07
C VAL A 152 -22.13 -14.22 0.85
N MET A 153 -22.89 -13.71 1.81
CA MET A 153 -23.89 -14.50 2.53
C MET A 153 -25.06 -14.85 1.61
N GLU A 154 -25.62 -13.88 0.89
CA GLU A 154 -26.73 -14.08 -0.04
C GLU A 154 -26.34 -15.00 -1.21
N ASP A 155 -25.14 -14.84 -1.80
CA ASP A 155 -24.58 -15.74 -2.82
C ASP A 155 -24.43 -17.19 -2.30
N SER A 156 -24.20 -17.34 -1.00
CA SER A 156 -24.11 -18.65 -0.33
C SER A 156 -25.47 -19.19 0.16
N GLY A 157 -26.56 -18.50 -0.11
CA GLY A 157 -27.91 -18.87 0.29
C GLY A 157 -28.26 -18.57 1.75
N ALA A 158 -27.46 -17.74 2.44
CA ALA A 158 -27.68 -17.33 3.82
C ALA A 158 -28.43 -15.99 3.92
N ASP A 159 -29.20 -15.84 4.99
CA ASP A 159 -29.94 -14.63 5.32
C ASP A 159 -29.07 -13.68 6.15
N PHE A 160 -28.60 -12.60 5.52
CA PHE A 160 -27.78 -11.58 6.19
C PHE A 160 -28.46 -10.95 7.41
N SER A 161 -29.80 -10.84 7.42
CA SER A 161 -30.53 -10.26 8.55
C SER A 161 -30.42 -11.05 9.85
N LYS A 162 -29.97 -12.30 9.77
CA LYS A 162 -29.73 -13.16 10.95
C LYS A 162 -28.32 -13.03 11.52
N LEU A 163 -27.40 -12.34 10.83
CA LEU A 163 -26.07 -12.08 11.34
C LEU A 163 -26.11 -11.01 12.44
N GLN A 164 -25.37 -11.20 13.52
CA GLN A 164 -25.26 -10.22 14.58
C GLN A 164 -24.02 -9.37 14.36
N ILE A 165 -24.20 -8.08 14.01
CA ILE A 165 -23.07 -7.15 13.84
C ILE A 165 -22.63 -6.64 15.19
N VAL A 166 -21.34 -6.79 15.49
CA VAL A 166 -20.65 -6.23 16.67
C VAL A 166 -19.76 -5.10 16.18
N SER A 167 -20.19 -3.87 16.41
CA SER A 167 -19.53 -2.66 15.94
C SER A 167 -18.26 -2.32 16.71
N GLY A 168 -17.32 -1.62 16.05
CA GLY A 168 -16.13 -1.07 16.69
C GLY A 168 -15.05 -2.10 17.02
N VAL A 169 -15.00 -3.20 16.28
CA VAL A 169 -13.97 -4.24 16.43
C VAL A 169 -12.76 -3.88 15.56
N TYR A 170 -11.60 -3.69 16.19
CA TYR A 170 -10.35 -3.29 15.52
C TYR A 170 -9.14 -4.16 15.86
N ASP A 171 -9.26 -5.07 16.84
CA ASP A 171 -8.18 -5.96 17.28
C ASP A 171 -8.65 -7.41 17.32
N PHE A 172 -8.30 -8.13 16.25
CA PHE A 172 -8.67 -9.52 16.06
C PHE A 172 -8.32 -10.42 17.27
N PHE A 173 -7.12 -10.27 17.82
CA PHE A 173 -6.63 -11.19 18.85
C PHE A 173 -7.30 -10.99 20.22
N THR A 174 -7.94 -9.85 20.44
CA THR A 174 -8.67 -9.57 21.69
C THR A 174 -10.15 -9.92 21.60
N THR A 175 -10.70 -10.05 20.40
CA THR A 175 -12.16 -10.17 20.17
C THR A 175 -12.59 -11.52 19.61
N ILE A 176 -11.77 -12.16 18.74
CA ILE A 176 -12.15 -13.42 18.11
C ILE A 176 -12.40 -14.56 19.12
N GLY A 177 -13.52 -15.24 19.00
CA GLY A 177 -13.94 -16.32 19.90
C GLY A 177 -14.49 -15.85 21.25
N LYS A 178 -14.44 -14.54 21.55
CA LYS A 178 -14.96 -13.94 22.78
C LYS A 178 -16.13 -12.99 22.46
N ASP A 179 -15.87 -11.93 21.70
CA ASP A 179 -16.87 -10.90 21.36
C ASP A 179 -17.40 -11.11 19.94
N ALA A 180 -16.60 -11.67 19.04
CA ALA A 180 -16.95 -12.02 17.68
C ALA A 180 -16.63 -13.50 17.38
N ASP A 181 -17.41 -14.12 16.51
CA ASP A 181 -17.23 -15.48 16.01
C ASP A 181 -16.52 -15.47 14.64
N ILE A 182 -16.67 -14.36 13.91
CA ILE A 182 -16.13 -14.14 12.56
C ILE A 182 -15.63 -12.70 12.50
N GLU A 183 -14.46 -12.51 11.90
CA GLU A 183 -13.92 -11.19 11.59
C GLU A 183 -13.25 -11.21 10.21
N TRP A 184 -13.20 -10.05 9.56
CA TRP A 184 -12.41 -9.87 8.34
C TRP A 184 -10.95 -9.62 8.70
N ILE A 185 -10.04 -10.34 8.07
CA ILE A 185 -8.60 -10.19 8.26
C ILE A 185 -7.86 -10.07 6.94
N TYR A 186 -6.65 -9.54 7.01
CA TYR A 186 -5.67 -9.63 5.94
C TYR A 186 -4.71 -10.79 6.26
N ASP A 187 -4.76 -11.88 5.46
CA ASP A 187 -4.02 -13.11 5.75
C ASP A 187 -2.52 -12.92 5.76
N ALA A 188 -2.03 -11.99 4.93
CA ALA A 188 -0.62 -11.64 4.89
C ALA A 188 -0.08 -11.00 6.19
N TRP A 189 -0.94 -10.46 7.05
CA TRP A 189 -0.56 -9.85 8.32
C TRP A 189 -1.20 -10.58 9.50
N THR A 190 -2.49 -10.39 9.73
CA THR A 190 -3.22 -11.01 10.85
C THR A 190 -3.20 -12.54 10.78
N GLY A 191 -3.36 -13.12 9.57
CA GLY A 191 -3.30 -14.57 9.39
C GLY A 191 -1.91 -15.14 9.66
N VAL A 192 -0.84 -14.43 9.22
CA VAL A 192 0.55 -14.78 9.54
C VAL A 192 0.78 -14.70 11.05
N GLU A 193 0.32 -13.64 11.71
CA GLU A 193 0.45 -13.47 13.16
C GLU A 193 -0.28 -14.60 13.93
N ALA A 194 -1.47 -14.96 13.49
CA ALA A 194 -2.21 -16.08 14.07
C ALA A 194 -1.41 -17.40 13.98
N ARG A 195 -0.82 -17.68 12.80
CA ARG A 195 0.05 -18.85 12.60
C ARG A 195 1.27 -18.82 13.51
N ASN A 196 1.96 -17.68 13.64
CA ASN A 196 3.10 -17.51 14.53
C ASN A 196 2.74 -17.76 16.00
N LYS A 197 1.52 -17.36 16.41
CA LYS A 197 0.97 -17.60 17.76
C LYS A 197 0.42 -19.02 17.96
N GLY A 198 0.47 -19.90 16.95
CA GLY A 198 -0.10 -21.25 17.01
C GLY A 198 -1.63 -21.26 17.06
N MET A 199 -2.30 -20.17 16.64
CA MET A 199 -3.75 -20.08 16.57
C MET A 199 -4.23 -20.68 15.25
N GLU A 200 -5.04 -21.73 15.32
CA GLU A 200 -5.63 -22.33 14.13
C GLU A 200 -6.93 -21.62 13.74
N LEU A 201 -6.97 -21.14 12.51
CA LEU A 201 -8.13 -20.44 11.92
C LEU A 201 -8.76 -21.26 10.78
N ASN A 202 -10.06 -21.09 10.59
CA ASN A 202 -10.70 -21.24 9.30
C ASN A 202 -10.61 -19.88 8.61
N TYR A 203 -9.95 -19.84 7.47
CA TYR A 203 -9.82 -18.64 6.66
C TYR A 203 -10.56 -18.85 5.33
N ILE A 204 -11.40 -17.90 4.98
CA ILE A 204 -12.26 -17.91 3.79
C ILE A 204 -11.85 -16.70 2.93
N PRO A 205 -11.00 -16.87 1.90
CA PRO A 205 -10.54 -15.77 1.06
C PRO A 205 -11.70 -15.14 0.29
N LEU A 206 -11.79 -13.82 0.28
CA LEU A 206 -12.84 -13.09 -0.46
C LEU A 206 -12.79 -13.37 -1.96
N LYS A 207 -11.60 -13.41 -2.54
CA LYS A 207 -11.38 -13.66 -3.97
C LYS A 207 -11.94 -15.00 -4.45
N ASP A 208 -12.05 -15.99 -3.54
CA ASP A 208 -12.57 -17.33 -3.86
C ASP A 208 -14.10 -17.39 -3.76
N LEU A 209 -14.74 -16.43 -3.08
CA LEU A 209 -16.18 -16.37 -2.90
C LEU A 209 -16.89 -15.76 -4.12
N ASN A 210 -16.37 -14.65 -4.62
CA ASN A 210 -16.90 -13.98 -5.78
C ASN A 210 -15.77 -13.22 -6.51
N PRO A 211 -15.59 -13.41 -7.83
CA PRO A 211 -14.55 -12.73 -8.59
C PRO A 211 -14.57 -11.19 -8.47
N VAL A 212 -15.71 -10.61 -8.13
CA VAL A 212 -15.83 -9.16 -7.88
C VAL A 212 -14.96 -8.72 -6.71
N PHE A 213 -14.71 -9.59 -5.76
CA PHE A 213 -13.94 -9.29 -4.54
C PHE A 213 -12.44 -9.60 -4.67
N ASP A 214 -12.00 -10.03 -5.85
CA ASP A 214 -10.58 -10.03 -6.20
C ASP A 214 -10.21 -8.67 -6.80
N TYR A 215 -10.23 -7.63 -5.96
CA TYR A 215 -9.90 -6.24 -6.28
C TYR A 215 -8.58 -5.82 -5.62
N TYR A 216 -8.02 -4.69 -6.07
CA TYR A 216 -6.71 -4.22 -5.61
C TYR A 216 -6.79 -3.58 -4.22
N THR A 217 -6.08 -4.20 -3.26
CA THR A 217 -6.00 -3.71 -1.88
C THR A 217 -4.70 -4.18 -1.21
N PRO A 218 -3.74 -3.26 -0.92
CA PRO A 218 -3.83 -1.80 -1.11
C PRO A 218 -3.39 -1.31 -2.50
N VAL A 219 -3.61 0.00 -2.72
CA VAL A 219 -3.18 0.74 -3.91
C VAL A 219 -2.40 2.00 -3.52
N ILE A 220 -1.53 2.50 -4.41
CA ILE A 220 -0.89 3.82 -4.28
C ILE A 220 -1.77 4.84 -4.98
N ILE A 221 -2.10 5.93 -4.27
CA ILE A 221 -2.97 6.99 -4.79
C ILE A 221 -2.27 8.35 -4.87
N CYS A 222 -2.78 9.22 -5.73
CA CYS A 222 -2.55 10.66 -5.71
C CYS A 222 -3.83 11.43 -6.02
N ASN A 223 -3.78 12.76 -5.88
CA ASN A 223 -4.81 13.64 -6.42
C ASN A 223 -4.62 13.79 -7.95
N GLU A 224 -5.70 13.70 -8.75
CA GLU A 224 -5.68 13.84 -10.21
C GLU A 224 -5.02 15.16 -10.66
N THR A 225 -5.17 16.25 -9.87
CA THR A 225 -4.54 17.53 -10.15
C THR A 225 -3.02 17.40 -10.22
N LEU A 226 -2.40 16.52 -9.44
CA LEU A 226 -0.95 16.31 -9.45
C LEU A 226 -0.47 15.73 -10.77
N LEU A 227 -1.28 14.88 -11.44
CA LEU A 227 -0.95 14.30 -12.74
C LEU A 227 -0.78 15.38 -13.83
N GLY A 228 -1.51 16.49 -13.70
CA GLY A 228 -1.41 17.63 -14.64
C GLY A 228 -0.39 18.69 -14.23
N SER A 229 -0.25 18.95 -12.92
CA SER A 229 0.60 20.02 -12.41
C SER A 229 2.08 19.63 -12.28
N ASP A 230 2.36 18.35 -12.01
CA ASP A 230 3.72 17.86 -11.79
C ASP A 230 3.88 16.38 -12.18
N PRO A 231 3.65 16.05 -13.45
CA PRO A 231 3.73 14.66 -13.93
C PRO A 231 5.12 14.04 -13.75
N GLU A 232 6.18 14.85 -13.76
CA GLU A 232 7.56 14.39 -13.58
C GLU A 232 7.81 13.91 -12.14
N MET A 233 7.25 14.60 -11.13
CA MET A 233 7.30 14.12 -9.74
C MET A 233 6.62 12.75 -9.62
N VAL A 234 5.45 12.59 -10.25
CA VAL A 234 4.71 11.31 -10.22
C VAL A 234 5.53 10.20 -10.87
N ARG A 235 6.14 10.45 -12.05
CA ARG A 235 7.02 9.46 -12.71
C ARG A 235 8.23 9.10 -11.85
N SER A 236 8.91 10.10 -11.31
CA SER A 236 10.07 9.92 -10.43
C SER A 236 9.73 9.11 -9.19
N PHE A 237 8.60 9.43 -8.52
CA PHE A 237 8.12 8.69 -7.36
C PHE A 237 7.81 7.24 -7.72
N MET A 238 7.04 7.01 -8.77
CA MET A 238 6.64 5.66 -9.20
C MET A 238 7.83 4.82 -9.68
N ALA A 239 8.85 5.43 -10.33
CA ALA A 239 10.07 4.74 -10.70
C ALA A 239 10.85 4.23 -9.48
N ALA A 240 11.00 5.08 -8.45
CA ALA A 240 11.67 4.69 -7.20
C ALA A 240 10.89 3.60 -6.45
N VAL A 241 9.58 3.77 -6.32
CA VAL A 241 8.70 2.83 -5.61
C VAL A 241 8.65 1.48 -6.30
N SER A 242 8.49 1.45 -7.64
CA SER A 242 8.52 0.20 -8.41
C SER A 242 9.82 -0.58 -8.18
N LYS A 243 10.98 0.12 -8.20
CA LYS A 243 12.28 -0.46 -7.91
C LYS A 243 12.34 -1.02 -6.48
N GLY A 244 11.69 -0.35 -5.52
CA GLY A 244 11.58 -0.81 -4.14
C GLY A 244 10.77 -2.11 -4.00
N TYR A 245 9.61 -2.21 -4.64
CA TYR A 245 8.81 -3.44 -4.58
C TYR A 245 9.42 -4.58 -5.40
N GLU A 246 10.03 -4.32 -6.56
CA GLU A 246 10.78 -5.36 -7.30
C GLU A 246 11.96 -5.89 -6.46
N TYR A 247 12.61 -5.03 -5.66
CA TYR A 247 13.61 -5.49 -4.69
C TYR A 247 12.98 -6.37 -3.59
N CYS A 248 11.80 -6.01 -3.07
CA CYS A 248 11.07 -6.81 -2.09
C CYS A 248 10.71 -8.21 -2.61
N ILE A 249 10.41 -8.34 -3.90
CA ILE A 249 10.15 -9.61 -4.56
C ILE A 249 11.44 -10.44 -4.65
N ALA A 250 12.53 -9.82 -5.07
CA ALA A 250 13.81 -10.51 -5.30
C ALA A 250 14.55 -10.88 -4.00
N GLU A 251 14.44 -10.03 -2.97
CA GLU A 251 15.22 -10.09 -1.74
C GLU A 251 14.33 -9.94 -0.48
N PRO A 252 13.34 -10.83 -0.27
CA PRO A 252 12.33 -10.64 0.79
C PRO A 252 12.92 -10.56 2.19
N VAL A 253 13.97 -11.33 2.50
CA VAL A 253 14.61 -11.32 3.83
C VAL A 253 15.31 -9.99 4.10
N LYS A 254 16.07 -9.47 3.12
CA LYS A 254 16.74 -8.17 3.26
C LYS A 254 15.73 -7.04 3.35
N SER A 255 14.62 -7.14 2.63
CA SER A 255 13.53 -6.16 2.67
C SER A 255 12.83 -6.13 4.03
N ALA A 256 12.61 -7.29 4.64
CA ALA A 256 12.11 -7.39 6.01
C ALA A 256 13.07 -6.72 7.01
N ASP A 257 14.38 -6.96 6.88
CA ASP A 257 15.39 -6.33 7.74
C ASP A 257 15.44 -4.80 7.55
N ILE A 258 15.21 -4.29 6.33
CA ILE A 258 15.09 -2.85 6.06
C ILE A 258 13.85 -2.28 6.75
N LEU A 259 12.68 -2.91 6.62
CA LEU A 259 11.47 -2.46 7.32
C LEU A 259 11.70 -2.40 8.82
N LEU A 260 12.27 -3.46 9.42
CA LEU A 260 12.58 -3.53 10.85
C LEU A 260 13.59 -2.48 11.31
N LYS A 261 14.52 -2.07 10.44
CA LYS A 261 15.45 -0.96 10.74
C LYS A 261 14.71 0.37 10.88
N HIS A 262 13.71 0.63 10.06
CA HIS A 262 12.93 1.86 10.08
C HIS A 262 11.81 1.86 11.13
N VAL A 263 11.31 0.67 11.49
CA VAL A 263 10.19 0.46 12.40
C VAL A 263 10.54 -0.65 13.41
N PRO A 264 11.45 -0.37 14.34
CA PRO A 264 12.04 -1.38 15.22
C PRO A 264 11.07 -1.94 16.28
N GLU A 265 9.90 -1.32 16.44
CA GLU A 265 8.83 -1.80 17.32
C GLU A 265 8.04 -2.98 16.76
N LEU A 266 8.17 -3.30 15.48
CA LEU A 266 7.47 -4.44 14.87
C LEU A 266 8.05 -5.78 15.32
N ASP A 267 7.19 -6.78 15.46
CA ASP A 267 7.60 -8.15 15.72
C ASP A 267 8.43 -8.72 14.56
N VAL A 268 9.62 -9.19 14.86
CA VAL A 268 10.61 -9.64 13.86
C VAL A 268 10.12 -10.86 13.10
N GLU A 269 9.49 -11.83 13.80
CA GLU A 269 9.01 -13.07 13.19
C GLU A 269 7.80 -12.78 12.27
N LEU A 270 6.88 -11.92 12.74
CA LEU A 270 5.74 -11.49 11.95
C LEU A 270 6.22 -10.80 10.65
N VAL A 271 7.11 -9.84 10.75
CA VAL A 271 7.59 -9.09 9.57
C VAL A 271 8.27 -10.02 8.57
N ARG A 272 9.14 -10.93 9.01
CA ARG A 272 9.85 -11.85 8.12
C ARG A 272 8.92 -12.84 7.43
N ASN A 273 7.99 -13.43 8.17
CA ASN A 273 7.03 -14.39 7.63
C ASN A 273 6.03 -13.70 6.69
N SER A 274 5.53 -12.53 7.07
CA SER A 274 4.64 -11.71 6.25
C SER A 274 5.33 -11.21 4.98
N GLN A 275 6.58 -10.75 5.05
CA GLN A 275 7.34 -10.32 3.89
C GLN A 275 7.60 -11.49 2.92
N GLY A 276 7.88 -12.69 3.44
CA GLY A 276 8.01 -13.90 2.63
C GLY A 276 6.71 -14.26 1.91
N TYR A 277 5.56 -14.11 2.58
CA TYR A 277 4.23 -14.29 1.99
C TYR A 277 4.00 -13.27 0.86
N LEU A 278 4.18 -11.97 1.15
CA LEU A 278 3.87 -10.91 0.21
C LEU A 278 4.81 -10.83 -0.99
N ALA A 279 6.03 -11.33 -0.88
CA ALA A 279 6.96 -11.37 -2.03
C ALA A 279 6.37 -12.10 -3.25
N ALA A 280 5.53 -13.13 -3.03
CA ALA A 280 4.81 -13.82 -4.09
C ALA A 280 3.58 -13.04 -4.59
N GLU A 281 2.93 -12.26 -3.71
CA GLU A 281 1.66 -11.59 -3.98
C GLU A 281 1.81 -10.20 -4.61
N TYR A 282 2.94 -9.50 -4.39
CA TYR A 282 3.15 -8.15 -4.92
C TYR A 282 3.00 -8.06 -6.44
N LYS A 283 3.48 -9.05 -7.17
CA LYS A 283 3.43 -9.09 -8.62
C LYS A 283 2.56 -10.22 -9.17
N SER A 284 2.54 -11.38 -8.47
CA SER A 284 1.77 -12.56 -8.82
C SER A 284 1.80 -12.87 -10.32
N ASP A 285 0.65 -12.83 -11.02
CA ASP A 285 0.50 -13.09 -12.46
C ASP A 285 0.70 -11.86 -13.37
N ALA A 286 0.94 -10.67 -12.78
CA ALA A 286 1.14 -9.46 -13.55
C ALA A 286 2.52 -9.43 -14.25
N ALA A 287 2.58 -8.82 -15.42
CA ALA A 287 3.82 -8.68 -16.19
C ALA A 287 4.86 -7.81 -15.47
N LYS A 288 4.40 -6.78 -14.71
CA LYS A 288 5.23 -5.91 -13.89
C LYS A 288 4.50 -5.52 -12.61
N TRP A 289 5.25 -5.21 -11.56
CA TRP A 289 4.65 -4.73 -10.33
C TRP A 289 3.82 -3.47 -10.56
N GLY A 290 2.73 -3.36 -9.84
CA GLY A 290 1.87 -2.18 -9.84
C GLY A 290 0.83 -2.14 -10.94
N TYR A 291 0.92 -3.01 -11.96
CA TYR A 291 0.01 -2.98 -13.10
C TYR A 291 -1.45 -3.25 -12.69
N GLN A 292 -2.37 -2.48 -13.26
CA GLN A 292 -3.79 -2.55 -12.97
C GLN A 292 -4.59 -2.85 -14.24
N LYS A 293 -5.53 -3.79 -14.15
CA LYS A 293 -6.41 -4.21 -15.25
C LYS A 293 -7.74 -3.44 -15.15
N ASN A 294 -8.19 -2.85 -16.25
CA ASN A 294 -9.45 -2.09 -16.29
C ASN A 294 -10.68 -2.96 -15.90
N GLU A 295 -10.67 -4.25 -16.28
CA GLU A 295 -11.75 -5.17 -15.95
C GLU A 295 -11.93 -5.38 -14.44
N VAL A 296 -10.85 -5.32 -13.63
CA VAL A 296 -10.92 -5.44 -12.17
C VAL A 296 -11.61 -4.21 -11.57
N TRP A 297 -11.23 -3.01 -12.04
CA TRP A 297 -11.86 -1.76 -11.62
C TRP A 297 -13.34 -1.71 -12.01
N ARG A 298 -13.64 -1.97 -13.29
CA ARG A 298 -15.02 -1.92 -13.81
C ARG A 298 -15.93 -2.89 -13.08
N ARG A 299 -15.49 -4.13 -12.88
CA ARG A 299 -16.28 -5.18 -12.19
C ARG A 299 -16.68 -4.75 -10.76
N PHE A 300 -15.78 -4.14 -10.01
CA PHE A 300 -16.07 -3.63 -8.67
C PHE A 300 -16.98 -2.39 -8.73
N ILE A 301 -16.73 -1.46 -9.66
CA ILE A 301 -17.56 -0.25 -9.85
C ILE A 301 -19.01 -0.64 -10.18
N ASP A 302 -19.21 -1.56 -11.13
CA ASP A 302 -20.52 -2.04 -11.53
C ASP A 302 -21.25 -2.68 -10.34
N TRP A 303 -20.57 -3.54 -9.60
CA TRP A 303 -21.11 -4.15 -8.38
C TRP A 303 -21.48 -3.11 -7.31
N ALA A 304 -20.62 -2.12 -7.07
CA ALA A 304 -20.87 -1.08 -6.08
C ALA A 304 -22.07 -0.21 -6.45
N PHE A 305 -22.27 0.05 -7.75
CA PHE A 305 -23.41 0.79 -8.25
C PHE A 305 -24.70 -0.03 -8.14
N ASP A 306 -24.69 -1.30 -8.56
CA ASP A 306 -25.85 -2.20 -8.51
C ASP A 306 -26.31 -2.45 -7.07
N ASN A 307 -25.37 -2.50 -6.12
CA ASN A 307 -25.67 -2.67 -4.70
C ASN A 307 -25.89 -1.33 -3.96
N ARG A 308 -25.96 -0.20 -4.67
CA ARG A 308 -26.25 1.14 -4.12
C ARG A 308 -25.26 1.60 -3.06
N ILE A 309 -23.99 1.13 -3.15
CA ILE A 309 -22.89 1.62 -2.33
C ILE A 309 -22.46 2.98 -2.85
N ILE A 310 -22.54 3.17 -4.17
CA ILE A 310 -22.38 4.46 -4.85
C ILE A 310 -23.67 4.82 -5.61
N GLU A 311 -24.03 6.09 -5.58
CA GLU A 311 -25.22 6.58 -6.28
C GLU A 311 -24.92 6.99 -7.73
N THR A 312 -23.67 7.32 -8.01
CA THR A 312 -23.17 7.74 -9.32
C THR A 312 -22.15 6.74 -9.82
N SER A 313 -22.36 6.20 -11.03
CA SER A 313 -21.38 5.31 -11.65
C SER A 313 -20.08 6.07 -11.94
N VAL A 314 -18.96 5.41 -11.67
CA VAL A 314 -17.60 5.92 -11.87
C VAL A 314 -17.07 5.38 -13.20
N ILE A 315 -16.43 6.26 -13.99
CA ILE A 315 -15.69 5.81 -15.18
C ILE A 315 -14.38 5.21 -14.72
N SER A 316 -14.15 3.93 -14.97
CA SER A 316 -12.95 3.21 -14.49
C SER A 316 -11.63 3.88 -14.91
N ASP A 317 -11.52 4.37 -16.15
CA ASP A 317 -10.34 5.09 -16.66
C ASP A 317 -10.04 6.40 -15.90
N LYS A 318 -10.96 6.86 -15.04
CA LYS A 318 -10.74 8.00 -14.14
C LYS A 318 -10.32 7.59 -12.74
N ALA A 319 -10.50 6.31 -12.38
CA ALA A 319 -10.17 5.80 -11.07
C ALA A 319 -8.70 5.35 -10.95
N PHE A 320 -8.08 4.96 -12.06
CA PHE A 320 -6.68 4.52 -12.06
C PHE A 320 -5.94 4.92 -13.35
N THR A 321 -4.62 4.84 -13.33
CA THR A 321 -3.76 4.93 -14.51
C THR A 321 -2.51 4.07 -14.36
N ASN A 322 -2.04 3.49 -15.48
CA ASN A 322 -0.75 2.80 -15.55
C ASN A 322 0.36 3.66 -16.23
N ASP A 323 0.04 4.90 -16.64
CA ASP A 323 0.92 5.76 -17.46
C ASP A 323 2.18 6.23 -16.74
N TYR A 324 2.24 6.05 -15.43
CA TYR A 324 3.34 6.45 -14.57
C TYR A 324 4.18 5.26 -14.07
N LEU A 325 3.79 4.02 -14.40
CA LEU A 325 4.61 2.85 -14.12
C LEU A 325 5.80 2.82 -15.08
N PRO A 326 7.01 2.51 -14.59
CA PRO A 326 8.19 2.36 -15.46
C PRO A 326 7.98 1.27 -16.51
N GLU A 327 8.70 1.40 -17.64
CA GLU A 327 8.69 0.43 -18.77
C GLU A 327 9.19 -0.96 -18.37
#